data_8788e000d6e51ea31884294cbe39b77d
#
_entry.id   8788e000d6e51ea31884294cbe39b77d
#
_cell.length_a   1.000
_cell.length_b   1.000
_cell.length_c   1.000
_cell.angle_alpha   90.00
_cell.angle_beta   90.00
_cell.angle_gamma   90.00
#
_symmetry.space_group_name_H-M   'P 1'
#
loop_
_entity.id
_entity.type
_entity.pdbx_description
1 polymer ?
#
loop_
_entity_poly.entity_id
_entity_poly.type
_entity_poly.pdbx_seq_one_letter_code
_entity_poly.pdbx_strand_id
1 'polypeptide(L)'
;QKEENPRISSIENMIQMLIDQTKDNSRLTLPLNCSFVLARIIYSLNQMNTSASVWESKQKDSIQSCLNSLKQELPQAFSLADELISRLCATLEIKTQPLNIIFLTLNICFYNQQEKGRQLCGIIISHGYSTASSIADAANQLLQSQVFDAIDMPLDTEVAAIEKQLDMFLQMHSYYQGMLVLVDMGSLEAMAQHLNSKMDIGIINNISTGLALDVGNRIKQNEELETILVAACQSHQCHYRLL
;
A
#
# COMPACT_ATOMS: atom_id res chain seq x y z
N GLN A 1 -1.83 -11.90 21.94
CA GLN A 1 -0.70 -12.17 21.04
C GLN A 1 -1.23 -13.03 19.89
N LYS A 2 -1.52 -12.43 18.73
CA LYS A 2 -1.55 -13.21 17.50
C LYS A 2 -0.09 -13.49 17.19
N GLU A 3 0.37 -14.71 17.43
CA GLU A 3 1.65 -15.18 16.90
C GLU A 3 1.61 -14.95 15.39
N GLU A 4 2.38 -13.98 14.91
CA GLU A 4 2.61 -13.84 13.47
C GLU A 4 3.15 -15.17 12.97
N ASN A 5 2.49 -15.72 11.97
CA ASN A 5 2.94 -16.98 11.39
C ASN A 5 4.33 -16.71 10.74
N PRO A 6 5.42 -17.30 11.26
CA PRO A 6 6.78 -17.00 10.78
C PRO A 6 6.95 -17.23 9.28
N ARG A 7 6.12 -18.09 8.69
CA ARG A 7 6.13 -18.33 7.24
C ARG A 7 5.56 -17.15 6.45
N ILE A 8 4.52 -16.50 6.97
CA ILE A 8 3.94 -15.30 6.32
C ILE A 8 4.95 -14.16 6.36
N SER A 9 5.56 -13.90 7.51
CA SER A 9 6.59 -12.85 7.66
C SER A 9 7.82 -13.12 6.78
N SER A 10 8.23 -14.39 6.61
CA SER A 10 9.32 -14.75 5.70
C SER A 10 8.95 -14.46 4.24
N ILE A 11 7.72 -14.78 3.81
CA ILE A 11 7.22 -14.49 2.46
C ILE A 11 7.13 -12.98 2.25
N GLU A 12 6.63 -12.24 3.23
CA GLU A 12 6.50 -10.78 3.18
C GLU A 12 7.84 -10.09 2.99
N ASN A 13 8.85 -10.43 3.80
CA ASN A 13 10.20 -9.90 3.67
C ASN A 13 10.80 -10.18 2.29
N MET A 14 10.56 -11.36 1.74
CA MET A 14 11.04 -11.75 0.42
C MET A 14 10.35 -10.94 -0.68
N ILE A 15 9.03 -10.73 -0.58
CA ILE A 15 8.28 -9.89 -1.52
C ILE A 15 8.82 -8.46 -1.46
N GLN A 16 9.05 -7.92 -0.25
CA GLN A 16 9.58 -6.56 -0.09
C GLN A 16 10.96 -6.42 -0.76
N MET A 17 11.85 -7.38 -0.57
CA MET A 17 13.17 -7.39 -1.25
C MET A 17 13.03 -7.40 -2.78
N LEU A 18 12.10 -8.19 -3.32
CA LEU A 18 11.86 -8.26 -4.77
C LEU A 18 11.26 -6.96 -5.31
N ILE A 19 10.33 -6.35 -4.58
CA ILE A 19 9.78 -5.04 -4.91
C ILE A 19 10.89 -3.98 -4.98
N ASP A 20 11.78 -3.97 -3.98
CA ASP A 20 12.89 -3.02 -3.93
C ASP A 20 13.89 -3.18 -5.08
N GLN A 21 14.10 -4.41 -5.55
CA GLN A 21 14.95 -4.69 -6.71
C GLN A 21 14.31 -4.32 -8.06
N THR A 22 12.97 -4.26 -8.11
CA THR A 22 12.24 -4.06 -9.38
C THR A 22 11.92 -2.57 -9.64
N LYS A 23 12.10 -1.69 -8.63
CA LYS A 23 11.75 -0.26 -8.67
C LYS A 23 12.42 0.53 -9.81
N ASP A 24 13.61 0.14 -10.21
CA ASP A 24 14.37 0.92 -11.21
C ASP A 24 13.82 0.81 -12.66
N ASN A 25 12.93 -0.14 -12.94
CA ASN A 25 12.52 -0.48 -14.31
C ASN A 25 11.04 -0.19 -14.64
N SER A 26 10.18 0.14 -13.67
CA SER A 26 8.77 0.36 -13.94
C SER A 26 8.31 1.77 -13.53
N ARG A 27 7.44 2.37 -14.36
CA ARG A 27 6.72 3.61 -14.02
C ARG A 27 5.48 3.34 -13.16
N LEU A 28 5.30 2.10 -12.71
CA LEU A 28 4.17 1.68 -11.89
C LEU A 28 4.60 1.64 -10.43
N THR A 29 3.76 2.15 -9.56
CA THR A 29 3.90 2.10 -8.12
C THR A 29 3.13 0.92 -7.54
N LEU A 30 3.57 0.43 -6.38
CA LEU A 30 2.89 -0.62 -5.62
C LEU A 30 2.45 -0.05 -4.27
N PRO A 31 1.25 -0.40 -3.77
CA PRO A 31 0.83 -0.04 -2.43
C PRO A 31 1.86 -0.47 -1.38
N LEU A 32 2.07 0.33 -0.32
CA LEU A 32 3.02 -0.02 0.76
C LEU A 32 2.68 -1.36 1.43
N ASN A 33 1.39 -1.65 1.58
CA ASN A 33 0.92 -2.90 2.17
C ASN A 33 0.87 -4.09 1.17
N CYS A 34 1.32 -3.90 -0.06
CA CYS A 34 1.27 -4.92 -1.12
C CYS A 34 2.01 -6.20 -0.70
N SER A 35 3.18 -6.09 -0.08
CA SER A 35 3.96 -7.23 0.41
C SER A 35 3.18 -8.06 1.43
N PHE A 36 2.55 -7.41 2.38
CA PHE A 36 1.75 -8.04 3.43
C PHE A 36 0.50 -8.75 2.88
N VAL A 37 -0.27 -8.08 2.02
CA VAL A 37 -1.47 -8.65 1.40
C VAL A 37 -1.10 -9.82 0.51
N LEU A 38 -0.09 -9.67 -0.34
CA LEU A 38 0.37 -10.71 -1.26
C LEU A 38 0.93 -11.93 -0.51
N ALA A 39 1.68 -11.74 0.58
CA ALA A 39 2.20 -12.83 1.41
C ALA A 39 1.07 -13.71 1.99
N ARG A 40 0.00 -13.09 2.47
CA ARG A 40 -1.17 -13.80 3.00
C ARG A 40 -1.91 -14.57 1.92
N ILE A 41 -2.09 -13.99 0.73
CA ILE A 41 -2.74 -14.66 -0.40
C ILE A 41 -1.94 -15.86 -0.83
N ILE A 42 -0.64 -15.71 -1.05
CA ILE A 42 0.25 -16.80 -1.48
C ILE A 42 0.27 -17.91 -0.42
N TYR A 43 0.38 -17.55 0.86
CA TYR A 43 0.33 -18.53 1.95
C TYR A 43 -0.99 -19.29 1.96
N SER A 44 -2.12 -18.59 1.87
CA SER A 44 -3.46 -19.19 1.88
C SER A 44 -3.68 -20.10 0.69
N LEU A 45 -3.32 -19.69 -0.52
CA LEU A 45 -3.46 -20.49 -1.73
C LEU A 45 -2.59 -21.75 -1.68
N ASN A 46 -1.40 -21.67 -1.10
CA ASN A 46 -0.52 -22.83 -0.93
C ASN A 46 -1.04 -23.82 0.12
N GLN A 47 -1.78 -23.37 1.14
CA GLN A 47 -2.40 -24.24 2.13
C GLN A 47 -3.69 -24.91 1.60
N MET A 48 -4.39 -24.29 0.65
CA MET A 48 -5.64 -24.79 0.08
C MET A 48 -5.43 -25.81 -1.06
N ASN A 49 -4.31 -26.50 -1.09
CA ASN A 49 -3.77 -27.30 -2.20
C ASN A 49 -4.71 -28.29 -2.92
N THR A 50 -5.84 -28.69 -2.34
CA THR A 50 -6.75 -29.65 -2.97
C THR A 50 -7.99 -29.02 -3.61
N SER A 51 -8.67 -28.10 -2.93
CA SER A 51 -9.89 -27.48 -3.47
C SER A 51 -9.60 -26.40 -4.50
N ALA A 52 -8.57 -25.57 -4.30
CA ALA A 52 -8.18 -24.55 -5.26
C ALA A 52 -7.66 -25.18 -6.57
N SER A 53 -6.83 -26.21 -6.50
CA SER A 53 -6.30 -26.91 -7.68
C SER A 53 -7.41 -27.63 -8.48
N VAL A 54 -8.40 -28.17 -7.80
CA VAL A 54 -9.57 -28.77 -8.47
C VAL A 54 -10.41 -27.70 -9.18
N TRP A 55 -10.61 -26.54 -8.54
CA TRP A 55 -11.33 -25.43 -9.16
C TRP A 55 -10.55 -24.85 -10.34
N GLU A 56 -9.26 -24.60 -10.20
CA GLU A 56 -8.39 -24.11 -11.27
C GLU A 56 -8.40 -25.06 -12.48
N SER A 57 -8.35 -26.37 -12.25
CA SER A 57 -8.39 -27.35 -13.33
C SER A 57 -9.72 -27.33 -14.10
N LYS A 58 -10.84 -27.07 -13.40
CA LYS A 58 -12.16 -26.93 -14.04
C LYS A 58 -12.33 -25.60 -14.81
N GLN A 59 -11.63 -24.55 -14.39
CA GLN A 59 -11.73 -23.21 -14.96
C GLN A 59 -10.51 -22.84 -15.83
N LYS A 60 -9.71 -23.82 -16.23
CA LYS A 60 -8.43 -23.61 -16.92
C LYS A 60 -8.55 -22.71 -18.14
N ASP A 61 -9.56 -22.92 -18.99
CA ASP A 61 -9.76 -22.15 -20.22
C ASP A 61 -10.16 -20.70 -19.92
N SER A 62 -11.02 -20.50 -18.91
CA SER A 62 -11.44 -19.17 -18.47
C SER A 62 -10.27 -18.38 -17.84
N ILE A 63 -9.46 -19.05 -17.02
CA ILE A 63 -8.26 -18.46 -16.43
C ILE A 63 -7.25 -18.07 -17.51
N GLN A 64 -7.01 -18.96 -18.49
CA GLN A 64 -6.10 -18.67 -19.59
C GLN A 64 -6.60 -17.52 -20.48
N SER A 65 -7.88 -17.47 -20.73
CA SER A 65 -8.51 -16.35 -21.46
C SER A 65 -8.33 -15.03 -20.70
N CYS A 66 -8.55 -15.04 -19.39
CA CYS A 66 -8.34 -13.86 -18.54
C CYS A 66 -6.88 -13.39 -18.57
N LEU A 67 -5.91 -14.29 -18.42
CA LEU A 67 -4.48 -13.95 -18.53
C LEU A 67 -4.13 -13.31 -19.87
N ASN A 68 -4.65 -13.86 -20.95
CA ASN A 68 -4.42 -13.33 -22.29
C ASN A 68 -5.00 -11.92 -22.47
N SER A 69 -6.22 -11.69 -21.96
CA SER A 69 -6.86 -10.36 -21.96
C SER A 69 -6.06 -9.36 -21.12
N LEU A 70 -5.66 -9.74 -19.91
CA LEU A 70 -4.86 -8.86 -19.04
C LEU A 70 -3.51 -8.50 -19.67
N LYS A 71 -2.86 -9.48 -20.35
CA LYS A 71 -1.60 -9.24 -21.05
C LYS A 71 -1.76 -8.27 -22.21
N GLN A 72 -2.90 -8.27 -22.89
CA GLN A 72 -3.19 -7.37 -24.02
C GLN A 72 -3.62 -5.98 -23.54
N GLU A 73 -4.51 -5.91 -22.56
CA GLU A 73 -5.14 -4.67 -22.13
C GLU A 73 -4.28 -3.90 -21.08
N LEU A 74 -3.53 -4.62 -20.26
CA LEU A 74 -2.73 -4.09 -19.14
C LEU A 74 -1.26 -4.58 -19.21
N PRO A 75 -0.55 -4.41 -20.33
CA PRO A 75 0.74 -5.07 -20.56
C PRO A 75 1.82 -4.73 -19.54
N GLN A 76 1.85 -3.48 -19.05
CA GLN A 76 2.85 -3.05 -18.07
C GLN A 76 2.57 -3.65 -16.67
N ALA A 77 1.32 -3.57 -16.20
CA ALA A 77 0.92 -4.15 -14.92
C ALA A 77 1.05 -5.68 -14.92
N PHE A 78 0.69 -6.33 -16.06
CA PHE A 78 0.85 -7.76 -16.22
C PHE A 78 2.32 -8.19 -16.19
N SER A 79 3.19 -7.49 -16.92
CA SER A 79 4.62 -7.81 -16.95
C SER A 79 5.27 -7.70 -15.58
N LEU A 80 4.93 -6.64 -14.80
CA LEU A 80 5.42 -6.46 -13.45
C LEU A 80 4.91 -7.56 -12.50
N ALA A 81 3.62 -7.90 -12.59
CA ALA A 81 3.02 -8.95 -11.77
C ALA A 81 3.61 -10.32 -12.08
N ASP A 82 3.77 -10.66 -13.36
CA ASP A 82 4.34 -11.93 -13.81
C ASP A 82 5.80 -12.08 -13.36
N GLU A 83 6.60 -11.03 -13.49
CA GLU A 83 7.99 -11.01 -13.04
C GLU A 83 8.09 -11.21 -11.52
N LEU A 84 7.33 -10.45 -10.72
CA LEU A 84 7.35 -10.54 -9.26
C LEU A 84 6.91 -11.93 -8.78
N ILE A 85 5.79 -12.44 -9.30
CA ILE A 85 5.28 -13.76 -8.92
C ILE A 85 6.22 -14.87 -9.35
N SER A 86 6.79 -14.80 -10.56
CA SER A 86 7.73 -15.81 -11.06
C SER A 86 9.00 -15.86 -10.23
N ARG A 87 9.59 -14.71 -9.89
CA ARG A 87 10.79 -14.63 -9.03
C ARG A 87 10.49 -15.15 -7.63
N LEU A 88 9.35 -14.74 -7.05
CA LEU A 88 8.94 -15.18 -5.72
C LEU A 88 8.73 -16.69 -5.66
N CYS A 89 8.01 -17.26 -6.63
CA CYS A 89 7.77 -18.69 -6.70
C CYS A 89 9.07 -19.50 -6.90
N ALA A 90 10.00 -18.99 -7.72
CA ALA A 90 11.32 -19.59 -7.89
C ALA A 90 12.13 -19.59 -6.58
N THR A 91 12.10 -18.50 -5.83
CA THR A 91 12.84 -18.37 -4.57
C THR A 91 12.24 -19.24 -3.45
N LEU A 92 10.90 -19.39 -3.44
CA LEU A 92 10.18 -20.22 -2.46
C LEU A 92 10.11 -21.70 -2.87
N GLU A 93 10.61 -22.06 -4.06
CA GLU A 93 10.49 -23.41 -4.64
C GLU A 93 9.02 -23.91 -4.72
N ILE A 94 8.08 -22.98 -5.00
CA ILE A 94 6.66 -23.26 -5.13
C ILE A 94 6.20 -23.09 -6.58
N LYS A 95 5.10 -23.80 -6.91
CA LYS A 95 4.50 -23.68 -8.23
C LYS A 95 3.81 -22.33 -8.42
N THR A 96 4.11 -21.66 -9.53
CA THR A 96 3.39 -20.45 -9.94
C THR A 96 1.90 -20.75 -10.17
N GLN A 97 1.03 -19.99 -9.52
CA GLN A 97 -0.40 -20.09 -9.68
C GLN A 97 -0.91 -18.91 -10.52
N PRO A 98 -1.64 -19.16 -11.62
CA PRO A 98 -2.18 -18.12 -12.50
C PRO A 98 -3.03 -17.06 -11.76
N LEU A 99 -3.76 -17.47 -10.74
CA LEU A 99 -4.59 -16.57 -9.94
C LEU A 99 -3.77 -15.50 -9.21
N ASN A 100 -2.53 -15.81 -8.77
CA ASN A 100 -1.67 -14.83 -8.14
C ASN A 100 -1.28 -13.72 -9.12
N ILE A 101 -1.01 -14.07 -10.38
CA ILE A 101 -0.66 -13.12 -11.44
C ILE A 101 -1.87 -12.24 -11.75
N ILE A 102 -3.05 -12.84 -11.93
CA ILE A 102 -4.30 -12.10 -12.19
C ILE A 102 -4.57 -11.12 -11.06
N PHE A 103 -4.53 -11.61 -9.81
CA PHE A 103 -4.79 -10.78 -8.63
C PHE A 103 -3.80 -9.60 -8.54
N LEU A 104 -2.50 -9.85 -8.66
CA LEU A 104 -1.50 -8.80 -8.57
C LEU A 104 -1.61 -7.79 -9.72
N THR A 105 -1.85 -8.27 -10.96
CA THR A 105 -2.05 -7.39 -12.12
C THR A 105 -3.21 -6.41 -11.90
N LEU A 106 -4.35 -6.92 -11.42
CA LEU A 106 -5.53 -6.10 -11.17
C LEU A 106 -5.28 -5.09 -10.03
N ASN A 107 -4.58 -5.51 -8.96
CA ASN A 107 -4.22 -4.61 -7.86
C ASN A 107 -3.28 -3.48 -8.33
N ILE A 108 -2.22 -3.81 -9.08
CA ILE A 108 -1.31 -2.81 -9.64
C ILE A 108 -2.07 -1.82 -10.52
N CYS A 109 -2.92 -2.33 -11.41
CA CYS A 109 -3.70 -1.48 -12.32
C CYS A 109 -4.66 -0.58 -11.54
N PHE A 110 -5.41 -1.14 -10.60
CA PHE A 110 -6.37 -0.39 -9.78
C PHE A 110 -5.69 0.71 -8.99
N TYR A 111 -4.59 0.41 -8.31
CA TYR A 111 -3.81 1.37 -7.54
C TYR A 111 -3.33 2.54 -8.41
N ASN A 112 -2.68 2.22 -9.52
CA ASN A 112 -2.13 3.26 -10.41
C ASN A 112 -3.19 4.06 -11.17
N GLN A 113 -4.38 3.51 -11.42
CA GLN A 113 -5.49 4.26 -12.02
C GLN A 113 -6.08 5.29 -11.03
N GLN A 114 -6.16 4.92 -9.77
CA GLN A 114 -6.71 5.79 -8.73
C GLN A 114 -5.82 7.00 -8.42
N GLU A 115 -4.51 6.88 -8.67
CA GLU A 115 -3.54 7.95 -8.44
C GLU A 115 -3.53 9.03 -9.54
N LYS A 116 -4.05 8.72 -10.74
CA LYS A 116 -4.02 9.67 -11.87
C LYS A 116 -4.86 10.91 -11.57
N GLY A 117 -4.19 12.09 -11.60
CA GLY A 117 -4.84 13.40 -11.47
C GLY A 117 -4.93 13.95 -10.05
N ARG A 118 -4.48 13.23 -9.01
CA ARG A 118 -4.35 13.79 -7.67
C ARG A 118 -3.06 14.58 -7.53
N GLN A 119 -3.14 15.70 -6.81
CA GLN A 119 -1.98 16.54 -6.50
C GLN A 119 -1.31 16.14 -5.18
N LEU A 120 -2.07 15.54 -4.27
CA LEU A 120 -1.62 15.12 -2.95
C LEU A 120 -1.77 13.61 -2.78
N CYS A 121 -0.84 13.02 -2.05
CA CYS A 121 -0.95 11.66 -1.53
C CYS A 121 -1.18 11.67 -0.01
N GLY A 122 -1.76 10.60 0.51
CA GLY A 122 -2.01 10.43 1.93
C GLY A 122 -1.31 9.18 2.48
N ILE A 123 -0.80 9.28 3.70
CA ILE A 123 -0.27 8.13 4.44
C ILE A 123 -0.74 8.18 5.89
N ILE A 124 -1.12 7.02 6.42
CA ILE A 124 -1.49 6.85 7.82
C ILE A 124 -0.38 6.09 8.53
N ILE A 125 0.10 6.63 9.65
CA ILE A 125 1.11 5.99 10.50
C ILE A 125 0.53 5.87 11.91
N SER A 126 0.45 4.67 12.44
CA SER A 126 -0.12 4.45 13.77
C SER A 126 0.56 3.30 14.49
N HIS A 127 0.64 3.41 15.82
CA HIS A 127 1.12 2.33 16.66
C HIS A 127 0.17 1.12 16.61
N GLY A 128 0.76 -0.06 16.55
CA GLY A 128 0.05 -1.35 16.51
C GLY A 128 0.41 -2.18 15.28
N TYR A 129 -0.11 -3.41 15.25
CA TYR A 129 0.21 -4.38 14.18
C TYR A 129 -0.67 -4.23 12.92
N SER A 130 -1.77 -3.49 13.00
CA SER A 130 -2.71 -3.30 11.87
C SER A 130 -3.63 -2.09 12.06
N THR A 131 -3.27 -1.16 12.92
CA THR A 131 -4.12 0.00 13.25
C THR A 131 -4.19 0.97 12.07
N ALA A 132 -3.03 1.36 11.53
CA ALA A 132 -2.95 2.23 10.37
C ALA A 132 -3.59 1.59 9.14
N SER A 133 -3.25 0.33 8.85
CA SER A 133 -3.84 -0.44 7.75
C SER A 133 -5.36 -0.53 7.86
N SER A 134 -5.90 -0.80 9.04
CA SER A 134 -7.36 -0.91 9.23
C SER A 134 -8.09 0.41 8.99
N ILE A 135 -7.50 1.53 9.42
CA ILE A 135 -8.09 2.86 9.20
C ILE A 135 -8.00 3.23 7.72
N ALA A 136 -6.83 3.00 7.08
CA ALA A 136 -6.63 3.26 5.66
C ALA A 136 -7.58 2.45 4.79
N ASP A 137 -7.70 1.15 5.04
CA ASP A 137 -8.61 0.26 4.31
C ASP A 137 -10.06 0.70 4.43
N ALA A 138 -10.51 1.03 5.65
CA ALA A 138 -11.87 1.53 5.89
C ALA A 138 -12.12 2.86 5.17
N ALA A 139 -11.18 3.81 5.26
CA ALA A 139 -11.30 5.11 4.60
C ALA A 139 -11.30 4.95 3.07
N ASN A 140 -10.36 4.20 2.51
CA ASN A 140 -10.26 3.95 1.08
C ASN A 140 -11.51 3.26 0.51
N GLN A 141 -12.06 2.29 1.25
CA GLN A 141 -13.27 1.60 0.85
C GLN A 141 -14.48 2.54 0.84
N LEU A 142 -14.66 3.36 1.88
CA LEU A 142 -15.76 4.33 1.95
C LEU A 142 -15.63 5.44 0.93
N LEU A 143 -14.41 5.89 0.65
CA LEU A 143 -14.10 6.87 -0.39
C LEU A 143 -14.19 6.29 -1.81
N GLN A 144 -14.28 4.97 -1.95
CA GLN A 144 -14.18 4.25 -3.23
C GLN A 144 -12.94 4.71 -4.03
N SER A 145 -11.82 4.93 -3.33
CA SER A 145 -10.57 5.43 -3.92
C SER A 145 -9.40 5.11 -3.01
N GLN A 146 -8.29 4.69 -3.59
CA GLN A 146 -7.04 4.43 -2.87
C GLN A 146 -6.36 5.78 -2.58
N VAL A 147 -6.74 6.44 -1.49
CA VAL A 147 -6.21 7.75 -1.08
C VAL A 147 -5.06 7.61 -0.11
N PHE A 148 -5.15 6.64 0.79
CA PHE A 148 -4.18 6.44 1.85
C PHE A 148 -3.41 5.14 1.68
N ASP A 149 -2.10 5.23 1.83
CA ASP A 149 -1.25 4.12 2.22
C ASP A 149 -1.11 4.06 3.75
N ALA A 150 -0.54 2.98 4.28
CA ALA A 150 -0.44 2.78 5.71
C ALA A 150 0.91 2.22 6.13
N ILE A 151 1.41 2.71 7.26
CA ILE A 151 2.56 2.14 7.98
C ILE A 151 2.10 1.79 9.39
N ASP A 152 2.03 0.50 9.68
CA ASP A 152 1.79 -0.01 11.02
C ASP A 152 3.12 -0.04 11.78
N MET A 153 3.14 0.53 13.00
CA MET A 153 4.30 0.60 13.86
C MET A 153 4.08 -0.26 15.11
N PRO A 154 4.51 -1.53 15.13
CA PRO A 154 4.56 -2.32 16.34
C PRO A 154 5.33 -1.61 17.47
N LEU A 155 4.93 -1.82 18.72
CA LEU A 155 5.49 -1.09 19.88
C LEU A 155 6.99 -1.30 20.08
N ASP A 156 7.55 -2.36 19.52
CA ASP A 156 8.96 -2.73 19.52
C ASP A 156 9.73 -2.26 18.28
N THR A 157 9.06 -1.53 17.36
CA THR A 157 9.69 -1.02 16.14
C THR A 157 10.46 0.26 16.43
N GLU A 158 11.70 0.34 15.95
CA GLU A 158 12.51 1.55 16.04
C GLU A 158 11.98 2.62 15.07
N VAL A 159 11.96 3.87 15.51
CA VAL A 159 11.51 5.03 14.72
C VAL A 159 12.27 5.12 13.40
N ALA A 160 13.60 4.84 13.40
CA ALA A 160 14.43 4.84 12.20
C ALA A 160 13.96 3.87 11.10
N ALA A 161 13.30 2.77 11.47
CA ALA A 161 12.74 1.85 10.47
C ALA A 161 11.53 2.47 9.77
N ILE A 162 10.71 3.22 10.49
CA ILE A 162 9.56 3.92 9.94
C ILE A 162 10.00 5.11 9.07
N GLU A 163 11.00 5.88 9.52
CA GLU A 163 11.61 6.96 8.71
C GLU A 163 12.08 6.42 7.36
N LYS A 164 12.77 5.29 7.36
CA LYS A 164 13.22 4.65 6.11
C LYS A 164 12.05 4.23 5.20
N GLN A 165 10.97 3.69 5.76
CA GLN A 165 9.78 3.34 4.98
C GLN A 165 9.12 4.58 4.38
N LEU A 166 9.05 5.67 5.16
CA LEU A 166 8.48 6.93 4.71
C LEU A 166 9.35 7.60 3.64
N ASP A 167 10.68 7.57 3.77
CA ASP A 167 11.61 8.04 2.73
C ASP A 167 11.44 7.25 1.42
N MET A 168 11.28 5.94 1.52
CA MET A 168 11.02 5.10 0.34
C MET A 168 9.67 5.45 -0.31
N PHE A 169 8.63 5.70 0.50
CA PHE A 169 7.34 6.14 0.01
C PHE A 169 7.45 7.49 -0.73
N LEU A 170 8.15 8.46 -0.15
CA LEU A 170 8.39 9.77 -0.77
C LEU A 170 9.10 9.66 -2.11
N GLN A 171 10.12 8.81 -2.20
CA GLN A 171 10.85 8.59 -3.45
C GLN A 171 9.96 7.99 -4.54
N MET A 172 9.10 7.02 -4.18
CA MET A 172 8.17 6.39 -5.12
C MET A 172 7.07 7.34 -5.59
N HIS A 173 6.66 8.28 -4.73
CA HIS A 173 5.55 9.19 -4.96
C HIS A 173 6.02 10.63 -5.27
N SER A 174 7.26 10.80 -5.71
CA SER A 174 7.89 12.11 -5.98
C SER A 174 7.19 12.95 -7.08
N TYR A 175 6.20 12.40 -7.75
CA TYR A 175 5.37 13.10 -8.74
C TYR A 175 4.18 13.87 -8.13
N TYR A 176 3.87 13.64 -6.84
CA TYR A 176 2.88 14.46 -6.12
C TYR A 176 3.48 15.81 -5.71
N GLN A 177 2.63 16.82 -5.58
CA GLN A 177 3.04 18.16 -5.13
C GLN A 177 3.22 18.22 -3.62
N GLY A 178 2.42 17.43 -2.89
CA GLY A 178 2.48 17.38 -1.44
C GLY A 178 1.97 16.05 -0.87
N MET A 179 2.23 15.84 0.43
CA MET A 179 1.84 14.66 1.17
C MET A 179 1.16 15.02 2.48
N LEU A 180 0.07 14.30 2.80
CA LEU A 180 -0.58 14.35 4.11
C LEU A 180 -0.26 13.09 4.92
N VAL A 181 0.37 13.30 6.07
CA VAL A 181 0.71 12.25 7.04
C VAL A 181 -0.26 12.34 8.20
N LEU A 182 -1.08 11.32 8.40
CA LEU A 182 -2.00 11.22 9.54
C LEU A 182 -1.39 10.29 10.58
N VAL A 183 -1.21 10.78 11.82
CA VAL A 183 -0.58 10.02 12.90
C VAL A 183 -1.50 9.91 14.12
N ASP A 184 -1.33 8.85 14.90
CA ASP A 184 -2.12 8.65 16.13
C ASP A 184 -1.58 9.46 17.30
N MET A 185 -0.26 9.63 17.41
CA MET A 185 0.39 10.28 18.55
C MET A 185 1.44 11.31 18.11
N GLY A 186 1.59 12.37 18.90
CA GLY A 186 2.55 13.45 18.66
C GLY A 186 4.01 13.04 18.62
N SER A 187 4.38 11.88 19.17
CA SER A 187 5.75 11.33 19.05
C SER A 187 6.14 11.06 17.58
N LEU A 188 5.19 10.72 16.72
CA LEU A 188 5.41 10.50 15.30
C LEU A 188 5.51 11.81 14.49
N GLU A 189 5.03 12.94 15.06
CA GLU A 189 5.20 14.26 14.41
C GLU A 189 6.69 14.67 14.34
N ALA A 190 7.49 14.27 15.32
CA ALA A 190 8.93 14.60 15.35
C ALA A 190 9.71 13.86 14.27
N MET A 191 9.24 12.70 13.86
CA MET A 191 9.86 11.85 12.85
C MET A 191 9.93 12.54 11.48
N ALA A 192 8.87 13.25 11.10
CA ALA A 192 8.81 13.90 9.80
C ALA A 192 9.75 15.12 9.67
N GLN A 193 10.29 15.64 10.77
CA GLN A 193 11.27 16.75 10.74
C GLN A 193 12.63 16.34 10.16
N HIS A 194 12.92 15.04 10.09
CA HIS A 194 14.15 14.50 9.52
C HIS A 194 14.02 14.10 8.04
N LEU A 195 12.80 14.23 7.47
CA LEU A 195 12.56 13.88 6.08
C LEU A 195 13.22 14.91 5.14
N ASN A 196 14.06 14.43 4.26
CA ASN A 196 14.70 15.27 3.25
C ASN A 196 13.87 15.23 1.95
N SER A 197 12.75 15.95 1.93
CA SER A 197 11.82 16.00 0.81
C SER A 197 11.81 17.37 0.13
N LYS A 198 11.60 17.37 -1.19
CA LYS A 198 11.26 18.58 -1.96
C LYS A 198 9.75 18.83 -2.02
N MET A 199 8.97 17.91 -1.47
CA MET A 199 7.52 17.91 -1.45
C MET A 199 7.05 18.55 -0.15
N ASP A 200 5.99 19.37 -0.22
CA ASP A 200 5.35 19.92 0.95
C ASP A 200 4.68 18.82 1.77
N ILE A 201 4.97 18.74 3.07
CA ILE A 201 4.46 17.69 3.95
C ILE A 201 3.58 18.33 5.03
N GLY A 202 2.32 17.93 5.08
CA GLY A 202 1.41 18.26 6.15
C GLY A 202 1.23 17.07 7.09
N ILE A 203 1.32 17.30 8.40
CA ILE A 203 1.13 16.26 9.42
C ILE A 203 -0.07 16.62 10.27
N ILE A 204 -0.97 15.68 10.47
CA ILE A 204 -2.13 15.81 11.35
C ILE A 204 -2.08 14.68 12.38
N ASN A 205 -2.13 15.03 13.66
CA ASN A 205 -2.18 14.05 14.74
C ASN A 205 -3.61 13.65 15.11
N ASN A 206 -3.70 12.73 16.07
CA ASN A 206 -4.97 12.27 16.64
C ASN A 206 -5.92 11.63 15.62
N ILE A 207 -5.35 10.76 14.78
CA ILE A 207 -6.07 10.08 13.70
C ILE A 207 -7.31 9.34 14.21
N SER A 208 -8.37 9.45 13.45
CA SER A 208 -9.58 8.63 13.53
C SER A 208 -10.09 8.31 12.14
N THR A 209 -10.95 7.30 12.00
CA THR A 209 -11.59 7.00 10.71
C THR A 209 -12.37 8.20 10.17
N GLY A 210 -13.02 8.99 11.06
CA GLY A 210 -13.74 10.20 10.67
C GLY A 210 -12.82 11.28 10.09
N LEU A 211 -11.67 11.51 10.75
CA LEU A 211 -10.64 12.45 10.25
C LEU A 211 -10.06 11.96 8.92
N ALA A 212 -9.75 10.67 8.80
CA ALA A 212 -9.23 10.10 7.56
C ALA A 212 -10.22 10.25 6.40
N LEU A 213 -11.53 10.07 6.65
CA LEU A 213 -12.56 10.27 5.64
C LEU A 213 -12.68 11.75 5.18
N ASP A 214 -12.68 12.69 6.11
CA ASP A 214 -12.75 14.11 5.79
C ASP A 214 -11.51 14.54 4.97
N VAL A 215 -10.32 14.25 5.47
CA VAL A 215 -9.05 14.54 4.77
C VAL A 215 -9.00 13.86 3.40
N GLY A 216 -9.35 12.58 3.34
CA GLY A 216 -9.32 11.82 2.09
C GLY A 216 -10.29 12.34 1.03
N ASN A 217 -11.47 12.81 1.45
CA ASN A 217 -12.42 13.44 0.54
C ASN A 217 -11.87 14.74 -0.05
N ARG A 218 -11.20 15.56 0.76
CA ARG A 218 -10.56 16.81 0.32
C ARG A 218 -9.38 16.55 -0.63
N ILE A 219 -8.56 15.53 -0.36
CA ILE A 219 -7.50 15.08 -1.27
C ILE A 219 -8.09 14.68 -2.64
N LYS A 220 -9.22 13.96 -2.66
CA LYS A 220 -9.91 13.60 -3.91
C LYS A 220 -10.45 14.81 -4.66
N GLN A 221 -10.82 15.86 -3.96
CA GLN A 221 -11.28 17.12 -4.55
C GLN A 221 -10.14 18.02 -5.01
N ASN A 222 -8.87 17.59 -4.83
CA ASN A 222 -7.66 18.36 -5.13
C ASN A 222 -7.63 19.72 -4.39
N GLU A 223 -8.11 19.76 -3.14
CA GLU A 223 -7.92 20.94 -2.30
C GLU A 223 -6.42 21.13 -1.99
N GLU A 224 -6.01 22.37 -1.78
CA GLU A 224 -4.64 22.71 -1.42
C GLU A 224 -4.28 22.19 -0.02
N LEU A 225 -3.01 21.80 0.18
CA LEU A 225 -2.52 21.21 1.41
C LEU A 225 -2.84 22.04 2.66
N GLU A 226 -2.54 23.34 2.64
CA GLU A 226 -2.84 24.24 3.77
C GLU A 226 -4.33 24.32 4.07
N THR A 227 -5.18 24.36 3.04
CA THR A 227 -6.63 24.39 3.21
C THR A 227 -7.13 23.14 3.92
N ILE A 228 -6.62 21.98 3.54
CA ILE A 228 -6.97 20.70 4.19
C ILE A 228 -6.54 20.71 5.66
N LEU A 229 -5.30 21.13 5.96
CA LEU A 229 -4.78 21.17 7.32
C LEU A 229 -5.63 22.05 8.24
N VAL A 230 -5.95 23.26 7.80
CA VAL A 230 -6.78 24.20 8.57
C VAL A 230 -8.19 23.66 8.77
N ALA A 231 -8.82 23.17 7.71
CA ALA A 231 -10.20 22.66 7.77
C ALA A 231 -10.32 21.42 8.65
N ALA A 232 -9.34 20.50 8.60
CA ALA A 232 -9.30 19.32 9.45
C ALA A 232 -9.26 19.70 10.94
N CYS A 233 -8.41 20.67 11.32
CA CYS A 233 -8.31 21.10 12.71
C CYS A 233 -9.47 21.98 13.20
N GLN A 234 -10.25 22.56 12.30
CA GLN A 234 -11.51 23.22 12.66
C GLN A 234 -12.64 22.21 12.92
N SER A 235 -12.63 21.10 12.23
CA SER A 235 -13.70 20.09 12.27
C SER A 235 -13.44 18.96 13.27
N HIS A 236 -12.17 18.70 13.60
CA HIS A 236 -11.72 17.62 14.46
C HIS A 236 -10.81 18.13 15.58
N GLN A 237 -10.75 17.38 16.67
CA GLN A 237 -9.80 17.67 17.78
C GLN A 237 -8.39 17.15 17.41
N CYS A 238 -7.70 17.88 16.55
CA CYS A 238 -6.37 17.54 16.10
C CYS A 238 -5.46 18.78 16.03
N HIS A 239 -4.17 18.57 15.87
CA HIS A 239 -3.18 19.60 15.58
C HIS A 239 -2.46 19.24 14.28
N TYR A 240 -1.96 20.25 13.58
CA TYR A 240 -1.21 20.03 12.35
C TYR A 240 0.13 20.77 12.37
N ARG A 241 1.05 20.28 11.52
CA ARG A 241 2.29 20.95 11.13
C ARG A 241 2.43 20.93 9.61
N LEU A 242 3.01 21.99 9.07
CA LEU A 242 3.46 22.08 7.69
C LEU A 242 4.99 22.13 7.71
N LEU A 243 5.64 21.29 6.90
CA LEU A 243 7.09 21.16 6.78
C LEU A 243 7.55 21.49 5.37
#